data_58386d10a34b025200973b18f4756c0e
#
_entry.id   58386d10a34b025200973b18f4756c0e
#
_cell.length_a   1.000
_cell.length_b   1.000
_cell.length_c   1.000
_cell.angle_alpha   90.00
_cell.angle_beta   90.00
_cell.angle_gamma   90.00
#
_symmetry.space_group_name_H-M   'P 1'
#
loop_
_entity.id
_entity.type
_entity.pdbx_description
1 polymer ?
#
loop_
_entity_poly.entity_id
_entity_poly.type
_entity_poly.pdbx_seq_one_letter_code
_entity_poly.pdbx_strand_id
1 'polypeptide(L)'
;VALTKTDRVAAARVEEVRAEVEQTLRELGFDAVAFFPTAAAENIGIAELRSHLLQLAERPRPQQQRFRLALDRAFTVKGAGLVVTGTALSGEVRVGDTLWLTGVNTPMRVRGLHAQNQAVEQAHAGQRIALNIVGDAQKEAVHRGDWLLSSPPPEPAERVIVELQCHTPLSQWQPLHIHHAASHITGRVSLLEDNLAELVLDTPLWLADNDRLVLRDISARMTLAGARVVTLDPPRRGKRKPEYLQWLHALAAVGADDAPALELHLQRDAVRLE
;
A
#
# COMPACT_ATOMS: atom_id res chain seq x y z
N VAL A 1 -19.03 5.64 -7.45
CA VAL A 1 -18.40 5.75 -8.80
C VAL A 1 -18.74 7.09 -9.42
N ALA A 2 -17.73 7.82 -9.98
CA ALA A 2 -17.96 8.99 -10.81
C ALA A 2 -17.76 8.61 -12.28
N LEU A 3 -18.82 8.69 -13.08
CA LEU A 3 -18.78 8.56 -14.54
C LEU A 3 -18.48 9.93 -15.12
N THR A 4 -17.26 10.14 -15.61
CA THR A 4 -16.79 11.47 -16.01
C THR A 4 -16.94 11.71 -17.51
N LYS A 5 -16.92 13.00 -17.92
CA LYS A 5 -17.00 13.43 -19.34
C LYS A 5 -18.28 12.98 -20.03
N THR A 6 -19.39 12.97 -19.30
CA THR A 6 -20.71 12.56 -19.84
C THR A 6 -21.22 13.50 -20.92
N ASP A 7 -20.72 14.72 -20.99
CA ASP A 7 -20.95 15.72 -22.06
C ASP A 7 -20.43 15.28 -23.45
N ARG A 8 -19.52 14.31 -23.49
CA ARG A 8 -18.85 13.88 -24.75
C ARG A 8 -19.52 12.69 -25.43
N VAL A 9 -20.56 12.13 -24.84
CA VAL A 9 -21.24 10.94 -25.35
C VAL A 9 -22.75 11.05 -25.22
N ALA A 10 -23.51 10.24 -25.99
CA ALA A 10 -24.94 10.15 -25.82
C ALA A 10 -25.34 9.52 -24.48
N ALA A 11 -26.50 9.89 -23.95
CA ALA A 11 -27.01 9.36 -22.68
C ALA A 11 -27.08 7.81 -22.65
N ALA A 12 -27.42 7.18 -23.79
CA ALA A 12 -27.44 5.72 -23.91
C ALA A 12 -26.06 5.08 -23.59
N ARG A 13 -24.95 5.72 -24.01
CA ARG A 13 -23.61 5.21 -23.71
C ARG A 13 -23.26 5.36 -22.22
N VAL A 14 -23.75 6.40 -21.56
CA VAL A 14 -23.57 6.59 -20.11
C VAL A 14 -24.24 5.43 -19.35
N GLU A 15 -25.46 5.07 -19.71
CA GLU A 15 -26.19 3.95 -19.07
C GLU A 15 -25.56 2.59 -19.37
N GLU A 16 -25.07 2.38 -20.57
CA GLU A 16 -24.34 1.16 -20.94
C GLU A 16 -23.08 0.98 -20.09
N VAL A 17 -22.23 2.02 -19.98
CA VAL A 17 -21.02 2.00 -19.14
C VAL A 17 -21.37 1.84 -17.67
N ARG A 18 -22.46 2.47 -17.21
CA ARG A 18 -22.95 2.29 -15.84
C ARG A 18 -23.26 0.83 -15.56
N ALA A 19 -24.01 0.17 -16.45
CA ALA A 19 -24.38 -1.23 -16.29
C ALA A 19 -23.15 -2.17 -16.29
N GLU A 20 -22.18 -1.94 -17.19
CA GLU A 20 -20.93 -2.69 -17.25
C GLU A 20 -20.13 -2.56 -15.93
N VAL A 21 -19.99 -1.33 -15.40
CA VAL A 21 -19.28 -1.06 -14.14
C VAL A 21 -20.03 -1.67 -12.96
N GLU A 22 -21.36 -1.54 -12.92
CA GLU A 22 -22.17 -2.12 -11.85
C GLU A 22 -22.04 -3.64 -11.78
N GLN A 23 -22.05 -4.30 -12.94
CA GLN A 23 -21.83 -5.75 -13.02
C GLN A 23 -20.44 -6.13 -12.49
N THR A 24 -19.40 -5.44 -12.94
CA THR A 24 -18.02 -5.67 -12.48
C THR A 24 -17.89 -5.50 -10.96
N LEU A 25 -18.53 -4.48 -10.41
CA LEU A 25 -18.48 -4.23 -8.96
C LEU A 25 -19.19 -5.32 -8.17
N ARG A 26 -20.33 -5.83 -8.64
CA ARG A 26 -21.00 -6.97 -8.01
C ARG A 26 -20.15 -8.24 -8.03
N GLU A 27 -19.49 -8.52 -9.15
CA GLU A 27 -18.56 -9.66 -9.27
C GLU A 27 -17.38 -9.54 -8.28
N LEU A 28 -17.00 -8.31 -7.93
CA LEU A 28 -15.96 -8.01 -6.94
C LEU A 28 -16.50 -7.93 -5.48
N GLY A 29 -17.81 -8.17 -5.27
CA GLY A 29 -18.43 -8.14 -3.94
C GLY A 29 -18.80 -6.74 -3.44
N PHE A 30 -18.89 -5.75 -4.34
CA PHE A 30 -19.36 -4.40 -4.00
C PHE A 30 -20.82 -4.25 -4.38
N ASP A 31 -21.70 -4.38 -3.41
CA ASP A 31 -23.14 -4.13 -3.57
C ASP A 31 -23.49 -2.67 -3.23
N ALA A 32 -24.56 -2.17 -3.79
CA ALA A 32 -25.14 -0.84 -3.49
C ALA A 32 -24.17 0.34 -3.65
N VAL A 33 -23.45 0.39 -4.76
CA VAL A 33 -22.52 1.49 -5.07
C VAL A 33 -23.25 2.67 -5.68
N ALA A 34 -23.04 3.89 -5.15
CA ALA A 34 -23.59 5.12 -5.71
C ALA A 34 -22.87 5.53 -7.01
N PHE A 35 -23.63 5.97 -8.02
CA PHE A 35 -23.11 6.45 -9.30
C PHE A 35 -23.42 7.93 -9.49
N PHE A 36 -22.41 8.68 -9.94
CA PHE A 36 -22.47 10.11 -10.22
C PHE A 36 -22.04 10.38 -11.66
N PRO A 37 -22.97 10.54 -12.60
CA PRO A 37 -22.64 11.03 -13.93
C PRO A 37 -22.20 12.50 -13.83
N THR A 38 -21.01 12.82 -14.35
CA THR A 38 -20.40 14.15 -14.19
C THR A 38 -19.78 14.66 -15.49
N ALA A 39 -19.90 15.98 -15.72
CA ALA A 39 -19.18 16.72 -16.74
C ALA A 39 -18.60 17.99 -16.09
N ALA A 40 -17.33 17.94 -15.72
CA ALA A 40 -16.67 19.00 -14.95
C ALA A 40 -16.62 20.34 -15.69
N ALA A 41 -16.44 20.31 -17.04
CA ALA A 41 -16.40 21.51 -17.86
C ALA A 41 -17.75 22.25 -17.89
N GLU A 42 -18.85 21.52 -17.79
CA GLU A 42 -20.22 22.05 -17.80
C GLU A 42 -20.83 22.12 -16.40
N ASN A 43 -20.05 21.78 -15.37
CA ASN A 43 -20.51 21.73 -13.97
C ASN A 43 -21.71 20.80 -13.72
N ILE A 44 -21.91 19.78 -14.55
CA ILE A 44 -22.99 18.80 -14.43
C ILE A 44 -22.61 17.72 -13.39
N GLY A 45 -23.51 17.40 -12.45
CA GLY A 45 -23.37 16.34 -11.45
C GLY A 45 -22.29 16.60 -10.38
N ILE A 46 -21.64 17.78 -10.39
CA ILE A 46 -20.53 18.12 -9.46
C ILE A 46 -21.07 18.40 -8.07
N ALA A 47 -22.22 19.07 -7.95
CA ALA A 47 -22.81 19.40 -6.66
C ALA A 47 -23.26 18.15 -5.89
N GLU A 48 -23.87 17.18 -6.56
CA GLU A 48 -24.33 15.91 -6.00
C GLU A 48 -23.14 15.06 -5.54
N LEU A 49 -22.11 14.92 -6.40
CA LEU A 49 -20.88 14.23 -6.04
C LEU A 49 -20.20 14.87 -4.82
N ARG A 50 -20.10 16.21 -4.81
CA ARG A 50 -19.52 16.96 -3.69
C ARG A 50 -20.29 16.73 -2.39
N SER A 51 -21.62 16.80 -2.44
CA SER A 51 -22.48 16.59 -1.27
C SER A 51 -22.31 15.18 -0.70
N HIS A 52 -22.25 14.18 -1.57
CA HIS A 52 -22.00 12.79 -1.17
C HIS A 52 -20.63 12.62 -0.52
N LEU A 53 -19.57 13.19 -1.09
CA LEU A 53 -18.21 13.10 -0.54
C LEU A 53 -18.10 13.77 0.83
N LEU A 54 -18.79 14.92 1.03
CA LEU A 54 -18.81 15.61 2.32
C LEU A 54 -19.60 14.88 3.41
N GLN A 55 -20.51 13.98 3.03
CA GLN A 55 -21.26 13.14 3.97
C GLN A 55 -20.50 11.86 4.38
N LEU A 56 -19.43 11.50 3.67
CA LEU A 56 -18.62 10.36 4.05
C LEU A 56 -17.92 10.64 5.37
N ALA A 57 -18.18 9.77 6.35
CA ALA A 57 -17.51 9.86 7.65
C ALA A 57 -15.99 9.69 7.48
N GLU A 58 -15.21 10.49 8.17
CA GLU A 58 -13.78 10.27 8.28
C GLU A 58 -13.53 8.94 9.00
N ARG A 59 -12.73 8.08 8.40
CA ARG A 59 -12.31 6.85 9.08
C ARG A 59 -11.36 7.20 10.22
N PRO A 60 -11.55 6.64 11.43
CA PRO A 60 -10.58 6.79 12.51
C PRO A 60 -9.19 6.40 12.01
N ARG A 61 -8.19 7.24 12.28
CA ARG A 61 -6.80 6.94 11.92
C ARG A 61 -6.12 6.34 13.14
N PRO A 62 -5.35 5.25 13.00
CA PRO A 62 -4.53 4.73 14.08
C PRO A 62 -3.51 5.81 14.48
N GLN A 63 -3.66 6.39 15.66
CA GLN A 63 -2.81 7.52 16.11
C GLN A 63 -1.43 7.12 16.63
N GLN A 64 -1.17 5.82 16.83
CA GLN A 64 0.04 5.35 17.50
C GLN A 64 0.94 4.46 16.64
N GLN A 65 0.79 4.49 15.33
CA GLN A 65 1.65 3.71 14.45
C GLN A 65 2.94 4.44 14.12
N ARG A 66 4.03 3.68 13.88
CA ARG A 66 5.29 4.21 13.36
C ARG A 66 5.05 4.87 12.00
N PHE A 67 5.70 6.03 11.78
CA PHE A 67 5.55 6.73 10.51
C PHE A 67 6.21 5.98 9.36
N ARG A 68 5.47 5.84 8.26
CA ARG A 68 5.94 5.23 7.01
C ARG A 68 5.47 6.05 5.81
N LEU A 69 6.40 6.52 5.01
CA LEU A 69 6.15 7.27 3.77
C LEU A 69 6.68 6.49 2.57
N ALA A 70 5.81 6.09 1.66
CA ALA A 70 6.20 5.47 0.40
C ALA A 70 6.58 6.56 -0.62
N LEU A 71 7.81 6.57 -1.09
CA LEU A 71 8.34 7.59 -1.98
C LEU A 71 7.93 7.34 -3.44
N ASP A 72 7.35 8.34 -4.09
CA ASP A 72 7.00 8.31 -5.51
C ASP A 72 7.93 9.16 -6.38
N ARG A 73 8.55 10.22 -5.82
CA ARG A 73 9.48 11.09 -6.51
C ARG A 73 10.55 11.65 -5.58
N ALA A 74 11.73 11.92 -6.14
CA ALA A 74 12.80 12.69 -5.50
C ALA A 74 13.33 13.71 -6.48
N PHE A 75 13.55 14.95 -6.03
CA PHE A 75 14.09 16.03 -6.84
C PHE A 75 14.83 17.08 -5.99
N THR A 76 15.73 17.80 -6.61
CA THR A 76 16.46 18.89 -5.93
C THR A 76 15.80 20.23 -6.24
N VAL A 77 15.54 21.02 -5.21
CA VAL A 77 15.03 22.39 -5.33
C VAL A 77 16.14 23.37 -4.98
N LYS A 78 16.38 24.36 -5.86
CA LYS A 78 17.39 25.39 -5.61
C LYS A 78 17.11 26.13 -4.30
N GLY A 79 18.07 26.12 -3.40
CA GLY A 79 17.97 26.74 -2.07
C GLY A 79 17.30 25.87 -0.99
N ALA A 80 16.49 24.88 -1.35
CA ALA A 80 15.88 23.97 -0.39
C ALA A 80 16.63 22.63 -0.26
N GLY A 81 17.33 22.17 -1.31
CA GLY A 81 18.03 20.88 -1.29
C GLY A 81 17.14 19.73 -1.77
N LEU A 82 17.31 18.55 -1.17
CA LEU A 82 16.59 17.34 -1.53
C LEU A 82 15.14 17.40 -1.04
N VAL A 83 14.21 17.23 -1.96
CA VAL A 83 12.78 17.13 -1.70
C VAL A 83 12.30 15.78 -2.21
N VAL A 84 11.56 15.06 -1.36
CA VAL A 84 10.90 13.81 -1.72
C VAL A 84 9.39 13.96 -1.58
N THR A 85 8.65 13.27 -2.42
CA THR A 85 7.18 13.21 -2.33
C THR A 85 6.73 11.78 -2.20
N GLY A 86 5.58 11.59 -1.53
CA GLY A 86 5.04 10.27 -1.34
C GLY A 86 3.72 10.27 -0.58
N THR A 87 3.21 9.07 -0.31
CA THR A 87 2.01 8.87 0.49
C THR A 87 2.39 8.34 1.86
N ALA A 88 1.96 9.05 2.91
CA ALA A 88 2.07 8.57 4.29
C ALA A 88 1.06 7.44 4.51
N LEU A 89 1.55 6.22 4.75
CA LEU A 89 0.70 5.04 4.94
C LEU A 89 0.35 4.83 6.41
N SER A 90 1.20 5.23 7.34
CA SER A 90 0.96 5.12 8.78
C SER A 90 1.65 6.23 9.56
N GLY A 91 1.23 6.44 10.80
CA GLY A 91 1.84 7.39 11.75
C GLY A 91 1.70 8.85 11.38
N GLU A 92 2.52 9.65 12.02
CA GLU A 92 2.62 11.10 11.80
C GLU A 92 4.09 11.55 11.72
N VAL A 93 4.33 12.71 11.10
CA VAL A 93 5.64 13.33 10.96
C VAL A 93 5.53 14.83 11.19
N ARG A 94 6.56 15.41 11.81
CA ARG A 94 6.70 16.83 12.10
C ARG A 94 7.99 17.41 11.53
N VAL A 95 7.99 18.70 11.29
CA VAL A 95 9.23 19.44 11.00
C VAL A 95 10.19 19.27 12.18
N GLY A 96 11.44 18.90 11.87
CA GLY A 96 12.47 18.62 12.86
C GLY A 96 12.67 17.14 13.18
N ASP A 97 11.74 16.27 12.83
CA ASP A 97 11.86 14.83 13.04
C ASP A 97 13.03 14.26 12.24
N THR A 98 13.57 13.15 12.76
CA THR A 98 14.56 12.33 12.07
C THR A 98 13.87 11.08 11.54
N LEU A 99 13.99 10.89 10.22
CA LEU A 99 13.46 9.72 9.49
C LEU A 99 14.63 8.94 8.89
N TRP A 100 14.41 7.66 8.68
CA TRP A 100 15.39 6.76 8.06
C TRP A 100 15.00 6.47 6.62
N LEU A 101 15.94 6.72 5.70
CA LEU A 101 15.77 6.40 4.29
C LEU A 101 16.21 4.96 4.02
N THR A 102 15.33 4.14 3.47
CA THR A 102 15.67 2.78 3.04
C THR A 102 16.66 2.81 1.87
N GLY A 103 17.36 1.69 1.64
CA GLY A 103 18.36 1.59 0.57
C GLY A 103 19.75 2.11 0.98
N VAL A 104 19.81 3.25 1.66
CA VAL A 104 21.06 3.83 2.19
C VAL A 104 21.15 3.73 3.70
N ASN A 105 20.06 3.39 4.36
CA ASN A 105 19.95 3.23 5.83
C ASN A 105 20.52 4.43 6.61
N THR A 106 20.26 5.63 6.09
CA THR A 106 20.82 6.89 6.61
C THR A 106 19.71 7.72 7.25
N PRO A 107 19.95 8.29 8.46
CA PRO A 107 19.01 9.20 9.07
C PRO A 107 18.95 10.53 8.30
N MET A 108 17.73 10.98 8.04
CA MET A 108 17.41 12.21 7.32
C MET A 108 16.55 13.11 8.22
N ARG A 109 16.96 14.35 8.42
CA ARG A 109 16.17 15.30 9.19
C ARG A 109 15.14 16.00 8.30
N VAL A 110 13.90 16.09 8.75
CA VAL A 110 12.84 16.85 8.11
C VAL A 110 13.05 18.34 8.36
N ARG A 111 13.36 19.10 7.31
CA ARG A 111 13.59 20.54 7.36
C ARG A 111 12.33 21.34 7.03
N GLY A 112 11.44 20.76 6.25
CA GLY A 112 10.18 21.37 5.84
C GLY A 112 9.20 20.34 5.32
N LEU A 113 7.93 20.66 5.42
CA LEU A 113 6.83 19.76 5.13
C LEU A 113 5.73 20.52 4.38
N HIS A 114 5.21 19.93 3.31
CA HIS A 114 4.06 20.43 2.57
C HIS A 114 3.00 19.34 2.43
N ALA A 115 1.77 19.69 2.72
CA ALA A 115 0.60 18.87 2.42
C ALA A 115 -0.43 19.73 1.66
N GLN A 116 -1.07 19.16 0.62
CA GLN A 116 -2.05 19.88 -0.21
C GLN A 116 -1.53 21.23 -0.77
N ASN A 117 -0.25 21.26 -1.17
CA ASN A 117 0.48 22.45 -1.67
C ASN A 117 0.62 23.60 -0.64
N GLN A 118 0.45 23.34 0.63
CA GLN A 118 0.65 24.30 1.71
C GLN A 118 1.75 23.84 2.64
N ALA A 119 2.56 24.77 3.14
CA ALA A 119 3.52 24.50 4.19
C ALA A 119 2.77 24.19 5.49
N VAL A 120 3.13 23.11 6.16
CA VAL A 120 2.54 22.66 7.41
C VAL A 120 3.63 22.20 8.36
N GLU A 121 3.36 22.23 9.67
CA GLU A 121 4.31 21.76 10.70
C GLU A 121 4.20 20.25 10.95
N GLN A 122 3.05 19.64 10.58
CA GLN A 122 2.77 18.24 10.84
C GLN A 122 1.93 17.64 9.71
N ALA A 123 2.16 16.36 9.42
CA ALA A 123 1.33 15.55 8.52
C ALA A 123 1.17 14.13 9.07
N HIS A 124 0.16 13.41 8.55
CA HIS A 124 -0.24 12.11 9.07
C HIS A 124 -0.61 11.14 7.94
N ALA A 125 -0.83 9.89 8.32
CA ALA A 125 -1.30 8.85 7.43
C ALA A 125 -2.51 9.28 6.58
N GLY A 126 -2.56 8.81 5.33
CA GLY A 126 -3.58 9.12 4.33
C GLY A 126 -3.29 10.37 3.52
N GLN A 127 -2.27 11.16 3.86
CA GLN A 127 -1.89 12.35 3.10
C GLN A 127 -0.79 12.04 2.08
N ARG A 128 -0.88 12.68 0.93
CA ARG A 128 0.26 12.81 0.02
C ARG A 128 1.02 14.08 0.38
N ILE A 129 2.31 13.91 0.70
CA ILE A 129 3.14 14.97 1.26
C ILE A 129 4.45 15.15 0.50
N ALA A 130 5.04 16.33 0.64
CA ALA A 130 6.39 16.61 0.22
C ALA A 130 7.24 16.95 1.44
N LEU A 131 8.38 16.27 1.58
CA LEU A 131 9.35 16.50 2.64
C LEU A 131 10.62 17.10 2.05
N ASN A 132 11.06 18.22 2.58
CA ASN A 132 12.42 18.67 2.43
C ASN A 132 13.27 17.97 3.51
N ILE A 133 14.22 17.15 3.07
CA ILE A 133 15.04 16.32 3.95
C ILE A 133 16.52 16.67 3.80
N VAL A 134 17.24 16.61 4.92
CA VAL A 134 18.67 16.90 4.99
C VAL A 134 19.39 15.77 5.71
N GLY A 135 20.49 15.30 5.13
CA GLY A 135 21.32 14.22 5.62
C GLY A 135 22.37 13.84 4.59
N ASP A 136 23.05 12.73 4.81
CA ASP A 136 24.17 12.31 3.94
C ASP A 136 23.74 11.62 2.63
N ALA A 137 22.42 11.44 2.40
CA ALA A 137 21.93 10.87 1.17
C ALA A 137 21.81 11.93 0.05
N GLN A 138 22.36 11.60 -1.12
CA GLN A 138 22.20 12.39 -2.33
C GLN A 138 20.97 11.93 -3.11
N LYS A 139 20.47 12.81 -4.00
CA LYS A 139 19.27 12.52 -4.81
C LYS A 139 19.39 11.22 -5.61
N GLU A 140 20.56 10.91 -6.12
CA GLU A 140 20.87 9.74 -6.96
C GLU A 140 20.70 8.41 -6.20
N ALA A 141 20.80 8.45 -4.88
CA ALA A 141 20.59 7.31 -4.00
C ALA A 141 19.12 7.11 -3.59
N VAL A 142 18.22 8.01 -3.99
CA VAL A 142 16.79 7.96 -3.63
C VAL A 142 15.98 7.54 -4.84
N HIS A 143 15.31 6.41 -4.73
CA HIS A 143 14.55 5.83 -5.84
C HIS A 143 13.05 5.81 -5.53
N ARG A 144 12.26 5.73 -6.59
CA ARG A 144 10.85 5.46 -6.46
C ARG A 144 10.66 4.08 -5.85
N GLY A 145 9.83 4.00 -4.80
CA GLY A 145 9.59 2.78 -4.05
C GLY A 145 10.42 2.65 -2.77
N ASP A 146 11.38 3.55 -2.54
CA ASP A 146 12.03 3.70 -1.25
C ASP A 146 11.06 4.23 -0.21
N TRP A 147 11.47 4.15 1.05
CA TRP A 147 10.66 4.58 2.19
C TRP A 147 11.42 5.54 3.08
N LEU A 148 10.68 6.45 3.71
CA LEU A 148 11.11 7.14 4.91
C LEU A 148 10.34 6.61 6.11
N LEU A 149 11.07 6.17 7.13
CA LEU A 149 10.58 5.48 8.32
C LEU A 149 10.97 6.25 9.58
N SER A 150 10.14 6.20 10.62
CA SER A 150 10.45 6.81 11.93
C SER A 150 11.47 6.02 12.75
N SER A 151 11.86 4.85 12.31
CA SER A 151 12.88 3.99 12.93
C SER A 151 13.83 3.44 11.88
N PRO A 152 15.02 2.94 12.26
CA PRO A 152 15.90 2.26 11.32
C PRO A 152 15.15 1.17 10.54
N PRO A 153 15.36 1.06 9.21
CA PRO A 153 14.68 0.07 8.42
C PRO A 153 15.10 -1.35 8.81
N PRO A 154 14.16 -2.31 8.85
CA PRO A 154 14.51 -3.72 8.92
C PRO A 154 15.21 -4.17 7.63
N GLU A 155 15.74 -5.38 7.61
CA GLU A 155 16.22 -5.99 6.38
C GLU A 155 15.06 -6.16 5.39
N PRO A 156 15.28 -5.89 4.09
CA PRO A 156 14.25 -6.09 3.10
C PRO A 156 13.95 -7.57 2.90
N ALA A 157 12.68 -7.93 2.78
CA ALA A 157 12.22 -9.31 2.64
C ALA A 157 12.48 -9.85 1.22
N GLU A 158 13.04 -11.05 1.12
CA GLU A 158 13.15 -11.83 -0.13
C GLU A 158 11.95 -12.77 -0.31
N ARG A 159 11.27 -13.08 0.78
CA ARG A 159 10.14 -14.01 0.85
C ARG A 159 9.11 -13.51 1.84
N VAL A 160 7.84 -13.70 1.52
CA VAL A 160 6.75 -13.25 2.38
C VAL A 160 5.56 -14.20 2.25
N ILE A 161 4.92 -14.51 3.37
CA ILE A 161 3.62 -15.19 3.36
C ILE A 161 2.53 -14.14 3.22
N VAL A 162 1.61 -14.43 2.33
CA VAL A 162 0.47 -13.57 2.05
C VAL A 162 -0.84 -14.36 2.10
N GLU A 163 -1.90 -13.67 2.46
CA GLU A 163 -3.27 -14.09 2.23
C GLU A 163 -3.73 -13.52 0.89
N LEU A 164 -4.23 -14.37 0.01
CA LEU A 164 -4.65 -14.04 -1.34
C LEU A 164 -6.16 -13.78 -1.42
N GLN A 165 -6.54 -12.78 -2.19
CA GLN A 165 -7.88 -12.56 -2.70
C GLN A 165 -7.82 -12.69 -4.23
N CYS A 166 -8.02 -13.90 -4.73
CA CYS A 166 -7.89 -14.20 -6.15
C CYS A 166 -9.12 -13.77 -6.94
N HIS A 167 -8.90 -13.09 -8.07
CA HIS A 167 -9.90 -12.83 -9.11
C HIS A 167 -9.81 -13.88 -10.21
N THR A 168 -8.63 -14.49 -10.37
CA THR A 168 -8.33 -15.56 -11.32
C THR A 168 -7.50 -16.62 -10.58
N PRO A 169 -7.76 -17.92 -10.82
CA PRO A 169 -6.94 -18.99 -10.23
C PRO A 169 -5.46 -18.81 -10.55
N LEU A 170 -4.62 -18.95 -9.55
CA LEU A 170 -3.17 -18.92 -9.70
C LEU A 170 -2.62 -20.34 -9.79
N SER A 171 -1.52 -20.50 -10.53
CA SER A 171 -0.79 -21.77 -10.63
C SER A 171 0.46 -21.75 -9.76
N GLN A 172 0.87 -22.94 -9.31
CA GLN A 172 2.11 -23.12 -8.53
C GLN A 172 3.33 -22.61 -9.31
N TRP A 173 4.15 -21.78 -8.66
CA TRP A 173 5.35 -21.15 -9.24
C TRP A 173 5.09 -20.21 -10.41
N GLN A 174 3.86 -19.74 -10.56
CA GLN A 174 3.50 -18.76 -11.58
C GLN A 174 4.32 -17.48 -11.40
N PRO A 175 4.96 -16.96 -12.47
CA PRO A 175 5.63 -15.67 -12.43
C PRO A 175 4.60 -14.55 -12.42
N LEU A 176 4.86 -13.52 -11.63
CA LEU A 176 3.96 -12.39 -11.39
C LEU A 176 4.71 -11.06 -11.36
N HIS A 177 4.01 -9.98 -11.72
CA HIS A 177 4.34 -8.64 -11.25
C HIS A 177 3.70 -8.42 -9.88
N ILE A 178 4.49 -7.96 -8.93
CA ILE A 178 4.10 -7.68 -7.54
C ILE A 178 4.22 -6.18 -7.34
N HIS A 179 3.10 -5.53 -7.10
CA HIS A 179 3.03 -4.09 -6.86
C HIS A 179 2.83 -3.83 -5.37
N HIS A 180 3.67 -2.96 -4.81
CA HIS A 180 3.59 -2.49 -3.44
C HIS A 180 3.81 -0.99 -3.38
N ALA A 181 2.82 -0.24 -2.91
CA ALA A 181 2.87 1.23 -2.85
C ALA A 181 3.35 1.86 -4.17
N ALA A 182 4.54 2.49 -4.20
CA ALA A 182 5.09 3.11 -5.39
C ALA A 182 6.06 2.21 -6.18
N SER A 183 6.39 1.00 -5.66
CA SER A 183 7.29 0.05 -6.32
C SER A 183 6.55 -1.08 -7.02
N HIS A 184 7.23 -1.70 -7.97
CA HIS A 184 6.81 -2.94 -8.60
C HIS A 184 8.05 -3.79 -8.91
N ILE A 185 7.93 -5.07 -8.67
CA ILE A 185 8.98 -6.06 -8.94
C ILE A 185 8.36 -7.29 -9.57
N THR A 186 9.19 -8.21 -10.02
CA THR A 186 8.78 -9.57 -10.39
C THR A 186 9.03 -10.54 -9.24
N GLY A 187 8.36 -11.68 -9.31
CA GLY A 187 8.50 -12.75 -8.35
C GLY A 187 7.66 -13.95 -8.76
N ARG A 188 7.58 -14.94 -7.88
CA ARG A 188 6.80 -16.15 -8.10
C ARG A 188 5.91 -16.45 -6.90
N VAL A 189 4.73 -17.01 -7.16
CA VAL A 189 3.83 -17.49 -6.12
C VAL A 189 4.00 -18.98 -5.88
N SER A 190 4.14 -19.38 -4.61
CA SER A 190 4.07 -20.76 -4.16
C SER A 190 2.82 -20.93 -3.31
N LEU A 191 1.80 -21.55 -3.85
CA LEU A 191 0.54 -21.81 -3.15
C LEU A 191 0.79 -22.77 -1.99
N LEU A 192 0.25 -22.49 -0.82
CA LEU A 192 0.36 -23.31 0.38
C LEU A 192 -0.93 -24.08 0.63
N GLU A 193 -1.91 -23.48 1.24
CA GLU A 193 -3.19 -24.05 1.59
C GLU A 193 -4.26 -22.94 1.52
N ASP A 194 -5.45 -23.26 1.06
CA ASP A 194 -6.57 -22.32 0.89
C ASP A 194 -6.15 -21.05 0.16
N ASN A 195 -6.26 -19.91 0.84
CA ASN A 195 -5.88 -18.59 0.35
C ASN A 195 -4.47 -18.16 0.78
N LEU A 196 -3.68 -19.02 1.42
CA LEU A 196 -2.31 -18.73 1.83
C LEU A 196 -1.30 -19.07 0.74
N ALA A 197 -0.37 -18.18 0.51
CA ALA A 197 0.73 -18.38 -0.42
C ALA A 197 2.04 -17.74 0.08
N GLU A 198 3.15 -18.26 -0.41
CA GLU A 198 4.45 -17.60 -0.31
C GLU A 198 4.73 -16.87 -1.62
N LEU A 199 5.10 -15.61 -1.52
CA LEU A 199 5.72 -14.89 -2.63
C LEU A 199 7.23 -14.95 -2.48
N VAL A 200 7.91 -15.38 -3.53
CA VAL A 200 9.36 -15.36 -3.66
C VAL A 200 9.70 -14.20 -4.58
N LEU A 201 10.40 -13.22 -4.04
CA LEU A 201 10.65 -11.94 -4.69
C LEU A 201 11.98 -11.99 -5.45
N ASP A 202 12.01 -11.52 -6.70
CA ASP A 202 13.24 -11.44 -7.49
C ASP A 202 14.15 -10.29 -7.02
N THR A 203 13.56 -9.29 -6.38
CA THR A 203 14.25 -8.17 -5.74
C THR A 203 13.67 -7.98 -4.34
N PRO A 204 14.50 -7.88 -3.29
CA PRO A 204 14.00 -7.68 -1.93
C PRO A 204 13.17 -6.40 -1.79
N LEU A 205 12.12 -6.43 -0.95
CA LEU A 205 11.24 -5.30 -0.66
C LEU A 205 11.18 -5.01 0.85
N TRP A 206 11.10 -3.73 1.18
CA TRP A 206 10.74 -3.30 2.54
C TRP A 206 9.23 -3.38 2.71
N LEU A 207 8.79 -4.42 3.42
CA LEU A 207 7.41 -4.72 3.72
C LEU A 207 7.17 -4.64 5.23
N ALA A 208 5.92 -4.51 5.61
CA ALA A 208 5.45 -4.71 6.97
C ALA A 208 4.26 -5.67 6.97
N ASP A 209 3.96 -6.24 8.13
CA ASP A 209 2.76 -7.02 8.32
C ASP A 209 1.52 -6.19 7.96
N ASN A 210 0.54 -6.85 7.36
CA ASN A 210 -0.69 -6.25 6.82
C ASN A 210 -0.51 -5.31 5.61
N ASP A 211 0.70 -5.14 5.06
CA ASP A 211 0.87 -4.43 3.80
C ASP A 211 0.05 -5.10 2.68
N ARG A 212 -0.51 -4.26 1.80
CA ARG A 212 -1.33 -4.72 0.68
C ARG A 212 -0.54 -4.71 -0.60
N LEU A 213 -0.63 -5.81 -1.33
CA LEU A 213 0.04 -6.02 -2.61
C LEU A 213 -1.00 -6.24 -3.70
N VAL A 214 -0.67 -5.88 -4.92
CA VAL A 214 -1.45 -6.22 -6.11
C VAL A 214 -0.61 -7.13 -6.99
N LEU A 215 -1.16 -8.30 -7.31
CA LEU A 215 -0.52 -9.30 -8.15
C LEU A 215 -1.09 -9.23 -9.56
N ARG A 216 -0.21 -9.06 -10.55
CA ARG A 216 -0.59 -8.97 -11.95
C ARG A 216 0.13 -10.04 -12.76
N ASP A 217 -0.45 -10.40 -13.90
CA ASP A 217 0.20 -11.28 -14.86
C ASP A 217 1.51 -10.66 -15.38
N ILE A 218 2.41 -11.49 -15.87
CA ILE A 218 3.74 -11.04 -16.31
C ILE A 218 3.69 -10.08 -17.50
N SER A 219 2.60 -10.05 -18.27
CA SER A 219 2.35 -9.05 -19.31
C SER A 219 1.79 -7.74 -18.76
N ALA A 220 1.51 -7.68 -17.46
CA ALA A 220 0.90 -6.55 -16.74
C ALA A 220 -0.46 -6.07 -17.33
N ARG A 221 -1.17 -6.95 -18.02
CA ARG A 221 -2.48 -6.65 -18.62
C ARG A 221 -3.63 -6.89 -17.66
N MET A 222 -3.52 -7.94 -16.82
CA MET A 222 -4.60 -8.35 -15.92
C MET A 222 -4.13 -8.29 -14.45
N THR A 223 -5.02 -7.86 -13.57
CA THR A 223 -4.89 -8.06 -12.14
C THR A 223 -5.40 -9.46 -11.80
N LEU A 224 -4.56 -10.30 -11.22
CA LEU A 224 -4.87 -11.68 -10.89
C LEU A 224 -5.40 -11.83 -9.47
N ALA A 225 -4.78 -11.10 -8.52
CA ALA A 225 -5.16 -11.15 -7.11
C ALA A 225 -4.78 -9.87 -6.37
N GLY A 226 -5.49 -9.58 -5.29
CA GLY A 226 -4.99 -8.83 -4.16
C GLY A 226 -4.27 -9.75 -3.19
N ALA A 227 -3.31 -9.22 -2.45
CA ALA A 227 -2.64 -9.97 -1.40
C ALA A 227 -2.40 -9.08 -0.18
N ARG A 228 -2.46 -9.68 1.01
CA ARG A 228 -2.14 -9.05 2.29
C ARG A 228 -0.98 -9.80 2.93
N VAL A 229 0.03 -9.09 3.36
CA VAL A 229 1.18 -9.67 4.07
C VAL A 229 0.70 -10.24 5.41
N VAL A 230 0.98 -11.50 5.66
CA VAL A 230 0.68 -12.21 6.91
C VAL A 230 1.90 -12.27 7.80
N THR A 231 3.06 -12.63 7.24
CA THR A 231 4.33 -12.62 7.97
C THR A 231 5.52 -12.50 7.01
N LEU A 232 6.56 -11.85 7.49
CA LEU A 232 7.84 -11.69 6.79
C LEU A 232 8.75 -12.88 7.09
N ASP A 233 9.73 -13.12 6.22
CA ASP A 233 10.83 -14.09 6.39
C ASP A 233 10.39 -15.49 6.85
N PRO A 234 9.52 -16.16 6.07
CA PRO A 234 9.06 -17.50 6.40
C PRO A 234 10.22 -18.50 6.42
N PRO A 235 10.16 -19.55 7.24
CA PRO A 235 11.20 -20.55 7.32
C PRO A 235 11.41 -21.21 5.94
N ARG A 236 12.66 -21.47 5.56
CA ARG A 236 12.99 -22.09 4.25
C ARG A 236 12.39 -23.50 4.09
N ARG A 237 12.16 -24.22 5.21
CA ARG A 237 11.62 -25.60 5.24
C ARG A 237 10.45 -25.69 6.24
N GLY A 238 9.54 -26.62 5.99
CA GLY A 238 8.46 -26.93 6.92
C GLY A 238 7.23 -26.03 6.83
N LYS A 239 7.12 -25.16 5.83
CA LYS A 239 5.98 -24.25 5.62
C LYS A 239 4.62 -24.95 5.43
N ARG A 240 4.62 -26.22 5.04
CA ARG A 240 3.43 -27.04 4.84
C ARG A 240 3.13 -27.99 6.03
N LYS A 241 3.87 -27.84 7.14
CA LYS A 241 3.53 -28.59 8.34
C LYS A 241 2.21 -28.10 8.92
N PRO A 242 1.33 -28.98 9.39
CA PRO A 242 0.01 -28.59 9.92
C PRO A 242 0.08 -27.51 11.00
N GLU A 243 1.03 -27.62 11.92
CA GLU A 243 1.17 -26.65 13.02
C GLU A 243 1.54 -25.25 12.50
N TYR A 244 2.35 -25.18 11.43
CA TYR A 244 2.72 -23.91 10.83
C TYR A 244 1.56 -23.28 10.06
N LEU A 245 0.81 -24.08 9.32
CA LEU A 245 -0.37 -23.63 8.58
C LEU A 245 -1.48 -23.15 9.53
N GLN A 246 -1.74 -23.87 10.63
CA GLN A 246 -2.68 -23.43 11.67
C GLN A 246 -2.28 -22.08 12.27
N TRP A 247 -1.00 -21.89 12.56
CA TRP A 247 -0.49 -20.61 13.05
C TRP A 247 -0.65 -19.49 12.02
N LEU A 248 -0.36 -19.74 10.73
CA LEU A 248 -0.57 -18.77 9.65
C LEU A 248 -2.04 -18.38 9.50
N HIS A 249 -2.97 -19.33 9.57
CA HIS A 249 -4.40 -19.04 9.53
C HIS A 249 -4.84 -18.19 10.74
N ALA A 250 -4.37 -18.51 11.93
CA ALA A 250 -4.65 -17.72 13.13
C ALA A 250 -4.12 -16.29 12.97
N LEU A 251 -2.89 -16.12 12.48
CA LEU A 251 -2.28 -14.81 12.26
C LEU A 251 -3.01 -14.01 11.15
N ALA A 252 -3.41 -14.68 10.08
CA ALA A 252 -4.21 -14.06 9.03
C ALA A 252 -5.59 -13.58 9.54
N ALA A 253 -6.23 -14.37 10.42
CA ALA A 253 -7.53 -14.02 10.99
C ALA A 253 -7.48 -12.81 11.93
N VAL A 254 -6.38 -12.62 12.67
CA VAL A 254 -6.17 -11.45 13.55
C VAL A 254 -6.07 -10.15 12.75
N GLY A 255 -5.50 -10.19 11.55
CA GLY A 255 -5.36 -9.02 10.69
C GLY A 255 -4.42 -7.97 11.27
N ALA A 256 -4.91 -6.72 11.39
CA ALA A 256 -4.12 -5.57 11.82
C ALA A 256 -4.18 -5.30 13.35
N ASP A 257 -4.63 -6.25 14.15
CA ASP A 257 -4.64 -6.13 15.60
C ASP A 257 -3.30 -6.61 16.17
N ASP A 258 -2.48 -5.66 16.62
CA ASP A 258 -1.11 -5.92 17.04
C ASP A 258 -1.02 -6.80 18.30
N ALA A 259 -1.96 -6.68 19.24
CA ALA A 259 -1.87 -7.40 20.51
C ALA A 259 -2.08 -8.91 20.35
N PRO A 260 -3.16 -9.43 19.70
CA PRO A 260 -3.30 -10.84 19.42
C PRO A 260 -2.23 -11.37 18.45
N ALA A 261 -1.77 -10.57 17.50
CA ALA A 261 -0.69 -10.97 16.59
C ALA A 261 0.62 -11.21 17.37
N LEU A 262 0.98 -10.30 18.28
CA LEU A 262 2.14 -10.45 19.16
C LEU A 262 2.02 -11.71 20.03
N GLU A 263 0.85 -12.00 20.57
CA GLU A 263 0.61 -13.20 21.38
C GLU A 263 0.85 -14.48 20.58
N LEU A 264 0.37 -14.56 19.34
CA LEU A 264 0.63 -15.69 18.43
C LEU A 264 2.12 -15.85 18.10
N HIS A 265 2.87 -14.75 17.94
CA HIS A 265 4.31 -14.80 17.75
C HIS A 265 5.04 -15.30 18.99
N LEU A 266 4.66 -14.81 20.19
CA LEU A 266 5.24 -15.24 21.46
C LEU A 266 4.99 -16.72 21.79
N GLN A 267 3.85 -17.26 21.41
CA GLN A 267 3.54 -18.69 21.57
C GLN A 267 4.42 -19.60 20.73
N ARG A 268 4.95 -19.07 19.64
CA ARG A 268 5.74 -19.84 18.68
C ARG A 268 7.24 -19.68 18.86
N ASP A 269 7.72 -18.46 19.00
CA ASP A 269 9.13 -18.12 19.03
C ASP A 269 9.38 -17.01 20.08
N ALA A 270 10.59 -16.97 20.65
CA ALA A 270 11.00 -15.82 21.46
C ALA A 270 11.06 -14.57 20.57
N VAL A 271 10.17 -13.62 20.81
CA VAL A 271 10.10 -12.36 20.09
C VAL A 271 11.04 -11.35 20.73
N ARG A 272 11.87 -10.68 19.94
CA ARG A 272 12.57 -9.49 20.37
C ARG A 272 11.57 -8.33 20.36
N LEU A 273 11.28 -7.80 21.52
CA LEU A 273 10.54 -6.54 21.68
C LEU A 273 11.57 -5.41 21.52
N GLU A 274 11.68 -4.85 20.33
CA GLU A 274 12.46 -3.63 20.09
C GLU A 274 11.54 -2.43 19.91
#